data_1acbea396e598c1ee4c831392d8e68d7
#
_entry.id   1acbea396e598c1ee4c831392d8e68d7
#
_cell.length_a   1.000
_cell.length_b   1.000
_cell.length_c   1.000
_cell.angle_alpha   90.00
_cell.angle_beta   90.00
_cell.angle_gamma   90.00
#
_symmetry.space_group_name_H-M   'P 1'
#
loop_
_entity.id
_entity.type
_entity.pdbx_description
1 polymer ?
#
loop_
_entity_poly.entity_id
_entity_poly.type
_entity_poly.pdbx_seq_one_letter_code
_entity_poly.pdbx_strand_id
1 'polypeptide(L)'
;MKPHKRKLCYRSVIVGLLALLSFVSYEWSSLVPNANAIPAFARKYGFSCNVCHVPGFPKLNDTGNIFRDQGYQLGTDGDLPTHEGITMGFWPVSMRTTVGYQAASVRTDGKGITTGGFGFTGLDILSFGSLHRDIAFGIVFTPGLGSAGFGTGASDSDLESAFVRLMRLERFVGVKSEPGDYLLNLKVGKFELDVPFSEKRSPTLNSVFAMYHYQPGTPFTSTISGTSTSSYLNPNSFEIGENSPGAEVAGIKKTAATSGYFRYSLAALSTNTFSGPLSGCPPGTTCGTGGRNVNFFGHMTQSFGGYGIVTGHRIGVFGAYGNAPTMVNATCPTCQAVAGSGQPFSRVGVDVSLTFDGQWNLFGAMMRGNDSKNMFVSQGIVNAQNASWNGAFVELDWYPTLLPLFDAPGWLFSYRYDVIRNDRQGDPTFAKNYNNVDSHTFLARYYIHQSSRTDIALHLEYNTYRTVGVGAANVVTPGSGTCAPACGNLLGQTMLAGLDFAF
;
A
#
# COMPACT_ATOMS: atom_id res chain seq x y z
N MET A 1 -4.09 -31.48 42.88
CA MET A 1 -2.87 -31.65 42.04
C MET A 1 -2.24 -30.29 41.79
N LYS A 2 -0.96 -30.14 42.15
CA LYS A 2 -0.27 -28.83 42.27
C LYS A 2 0.06 -28.19 40.91
N PRO A 3 -0.12 -26.87 40.72
CA PRO A 3 0.10 -26.18 39.43
C PRO A 3 1.58 -25.93 39.08
N HIS A 4 2.54 -26.51 39.82
CA HIS A 4 3.96 -26.19 39.71
C HIS A 4 4.70 -26.84 38.51
N LYS A 5 4.17 -27.93 37.96
CA LYS A 5 4.87 -28.65 36.86
C LYS A 5 4.73 -28.01 35.47
N ARG A 6 3.71 -27.17 35.24
CA ARG A 6 3.54 -26.50 33.90
C ARG A 6 4.51 -25.33 33.66
N LYS A 7 4.93 -24.61 34.71
CA LYS A 7 5.87 -23.47 34.56
C LYS A 7 7.30 -23.89 34.20
N LEU A 8 7.70 -25.13 34.60
CA LEU A 8 9.06 -25.63 34.28
C LEU A 8 9.20 -26.01 32.80
N CYS A 9 8.14 -26.54 32.18
CA CYS A 9 8.15 -26.98 30.80
C CYS A 9 8.29 -25.79 29.82
N TYR A 10 7.63 -24.66 30.11
CA TYR A 10 7.73 -23.45 29.26
C TYR A 10 9.12 -22.80 29.28
N ARG A 11 9.77 -22.78 30.44
CA ARG A 11 11.14 -22.24 30.55
C ARG A 11 12.15 -23.07 29.78
N SER A 12 12.03 -24.38 29.80
CA SER A 12 12.91 -25.29 29.07
C SER A 12 12.72 -25.21 27.57
N VAL A 13 11.48 -24.98 27.08
CA VAL A 13 11.19 -24.80 25.68
C VAL A 13 11.75 -23.44 25.15
N ILE A 14 11.60 -22.37 25.93
CA ILE A 14 12.13 -21.05 25.56
C ILE A 14 13.67 -21.08 25.56
N VAL A 15 14.30 -21.68 26.53
CA VAL A 15 15.77 -21.81 26.57
C VAL A 15 16.26 -22.69 25.43
N GLY A 16 15.54 -23.77 25.09
CA GLY A 16 15.86 -24.63 23.95
C GLY A 16 15.72 -23.90 22.62
N LEU A 17 14.68 -23.07 22.45
CA LEU A 17 14.49 -22.24 21.26
C LEU A 17 15.56 -21.16 21.12
N LEU A 18 15.93 -20.50 22.21
CA LEU A 18 17.00 -19.51 22.23
C LEU A 18 18.38 -20.14 21.96
N ALA A 19 18.63 -21.33 22.50
CA ALA A 19 19.86 -22.09 22.21
C ALA A 19 19.91 -22.57 20.76
N LEU A 20 18.78 -23.01 20.20
CA LEU A 20 18.67 -23.40 18.79
C LEU A 20 18.88 -22.21 17.86
N LEU A 21 18.29 -21.05 18.18
CA LEU A 21 18.48 -19.80 17.44
C LEU A 21 19.94 -19.33 17.51
N SER A 22 20.60 -19.47 18.66
CA SER A 22 22.01 -19.11 18.82
C SER A 22 22.95 -20.07 18.07
N PHE A 23 22.61 -21.34 18.00
CA PHE A 23 23.40 -22.34 17.28
C PHE A 23 23.25 -22.18 15.77
N VAL A 24 22.03 -21.93 15.29
CA VAL A 24 21.76 -21.64 13.87
C VAL A 24 22.48 -20.37 13.43
N SER A 25 22.54 -19.32 14.25
CA SER A 25 23.24 -18.08 13.91
C SER A 25 24.77 -18.22 13.91
N TYR A 26 25.33 -19.11 14.73
CA TYR A 26 26.78 -19.32 14.77
C TYR A 26 27.31 -20.12 13.57
N GLU A 27 26.61 -21.16 13.16
CA GLU A 27 26.98 -21.98 11.99
C GLU A 27 26.71 -21.25 10.66
N TRP A 28 25.71 -20.38 10.62
CA TRP A 28 25.35 -19.71 9.37
C TRP A 28 26.33 -18.61 8.96
N SER A 29 27.06 -18.01 9.89
CA SER A 29 28.10 -17.02 9.55
C SER A 29 29.30 -17.61 8.78
N SER A 30 29.52 -18.93 8.88
CA SER A 30 30.60 -19.63 8.20
C SER A 30 30.18 -20.34 6.91
N LEU A 31 28.86 -20.48 6.64
CA LEU A 31 28.34 -21.24 5.50
C LEU A 31 27.75 -20.39 4.38
N VAL A 32 27.74 -19.06 4.49
CA VAL A 32 27.31 -18.19 3.39
C VAL A 32 28.51 -17.88 2.50
N PRO A 33 28.79 -18.67 1.45
CA PRO A 33 29.64 -18.20 0.38
C PRO A 33 28.99 -16.95 -0.17
N ASN A 34 29.76 -15.95 -0.57
CA ASN A 34 29.33 -14.67 -1.13
C ASN A 34 28.17 -14.84 -2.13
N ALA A 35 26.96 -15.03 -1.61
CA ALA A 35 25.76 -15.17 -2.42
C ALA A 35 25.43 -13.80 -3.01
N ASN A 36 25.54 -13.71 -4.32
CA ASN A 36 25.34 -12.49 -5.09
C ASN A 36 23.86 -12.21 -5.35
N ALA A 37 22.99 -12.22 -4.34
CA ALA A 37 21.56 -11.92 -4.48
C ALA A 37 21.25 -10.56 -3.85
N ILE A 38 20.46 -9.65 -4.53
CA ILE A 38 20.49 -8.24 -4.15
C ILE A 38 19.31 -7.45 -4.69
N PRO A 39 18.79 -6.39 -3.98
CA PRO A 39 18.11 -5.29 -4.59
C PRO A 39 18.94 -4.68 -5.73
N ALA A 40 18.36 -4.62 -6.93
CA ALA A 40 19.10 -4.36 -8.17
C ALA A 40 19.97 -3.11 -8.14
N PHE A 41 19.51 -2.06 -7.45
CA PHE A 41 20.24 -0.80 -7.37
C PHE A 41 21.39 -0.83 -6.37
N ALA A 42 21.20 -1.48 -5.23
CA ALA A 42 22.27 -1.65 -4.25
C ALA A 42 23.46 -2.42 -4.86
N ARG A 43 23.18 -3.38 -5.75
CA ARG A 43 24.21 -4.08 -6.55
C ARG A 43 24.93 -3.18 -7.51
N LYS A 44 24.14 -2.44 -8.31
CA LYS A 44 24.69 -1.59 -9.35
C LYS A 44 25.68 -0.57 -8.79
N TYR A 45 25.37 -0.01 -7.62
CA TYR A 45 26.16 1.09 -7.04
C TYR A 45 27.01 0.68 -5.83
N GLY A 46 26.91 -0.55 -5.36
CA GLY A 46 27.62 -1.02 -4.17
C GLY A 46 27.12 -0.39 -2.86
N PHE A 47 25.89 0.11 -2.83
CA PHE A 47 25.32 0.78 -1.65
C PHE A 47 24.65 -0.22 -0.71
N SER A 48 24.64 0.10 0.58
CA SER A 48 23.77 -0.57 1.54
C SER A 48 22.33 -0.07 1.42
N CYS A 49 21.35 -0.86 1.87
CA CYS A 49 19.92 -0.53 1.75
C CYS A 49 19.57 0.82 2.42
N ASN A 50 20.24 1.18 3.52
CA ASN A 50 19.97 2.40 4.26
C ASN A 50 20.37 3.71 3.53
N VAL A 51 21.11 3.64 2.42
CA VAL A 51 21.36 4.81 1.58
C VAL A 51 20.07 5.35 0.97
N CYS A 52 19.13 4.46 0.63
CA CYS A 52 17.86 4.81 0.00
C CYS A 52 16.63 4.53 0.88
N HIS A 53 16.78 3.77 1.97
CA HIS A 53 15.71 3.35 2.86
C HIS A 53 15.91 3.81 4.31
N VAL A 54 14.83 3.93 5.10
CA VAL A 54 14.85 4.37 6.50
C VAL A 54 14.13 3.36 7.40
N PRO A 55 14.79 2.79 8.40
CA PRO A 55 16.24 2.63 8.59
C PRO A 55 16.82 1.64 7.61
N GLY A 56 15.95 0.91 6.93
CA GLY A 56 16.20 -0.06 5.90
C GLY A 56 14.96 -0.28 5.06
N PHE A 57 15.04 -1.28 4.14
CA PHE A 57 13.92 -1.66 3.27
C PHE A 57 12.63 -1.95 4.08
N PRO A 58 11.40 -1.57 3.61
CA PRO A 58 11.09 -1.02 2.28
C PRO A 58 10.89 0.51 2.22
N LYS A 59 10.83 1.25 3.35
CA LYS A 59 10.48 2.67 3.39
C LYS A 59 11.61 3.51 2.79
N LEU A 60 11.27 4.37 1.81
CA LEU A 60 12.25 5.25 1.18
C LEU A 60 12.55 6.49 2.02
N ASN A 61 13.83 6.85 2.10
CA ASN A 61 14.29 8.16 2.53
C ASN A 61 14.29 9.19 1.37
N ASP A 62 14.79 10.40 1.58
CA ASP A 62 14.82 11.42 0.53
C ASP A 62 15.72 11.01 -0.64
N THR A 63 16.86 10.37 -0.39
CA THR A 63 17.72 9.85 -1.46
C THR A 63 16.98 8.84 -2.32
N GLY A 64 16.28 7.89 -1.70
CA GLY A 64 15.50 6.89 -2.40
C GLY A 64 14.35 7.48 -3.22
N ASN A 65 13.66 8.49 -2.68
CA ASN A 65 12.61 9.19 -3.38
C ASN A 65 13.14 9.98 -4.59
N ILE A 66 14.23 10.72 -4.41
CA ILE A 66 14.89 11.47 -5.50
C ILE A 66 15.37 10.51 -6.58
N PHE A 67 16.04 9.42 -6.21
CA PHE A 67 16.53 8.39 -7.13
C PHE A 67 15.38 7.80 -7.98
N ARG A 68 14.26 7.45 -7.35
CA ARG A 68 13.05 7.00 -8.05
C ARG A 68 12.54 8.04 -9.04
N ASP A 69 12.46 9.30 -8.62
CA ASP A 69 11.89 10.38 -9.42
C ASP A 69 12.83 10.81 -10.56
N GLN A 70 14.12 10.56 -10.42
CA GLN A 70 15.13 10.73 -11.48
C GLN A 70 15.25 9.53 -12.44
N GLY A 71 14.29 8.60 -12.40
CA GLY A 71 14.25 7.46 -13.32
C GLY A 71 15.27 6.37 -12.98
N TYR A 72 15.53 6.15 -11.69
CA TYR A 72 16.41 5.11 -11.16
C TYR A 72 17.88 5.25 -11.58
N GLN A 73 18.37 6.48 -11.59
CA GLN A 73 19.78 6.82 -11.91
C GLN A 73 20.32 7.84 -10.90
N LEU A 74 21.64 7.81 -10.70
CA LEU A 74 22.35 8.76 -9.85
C LEU A 74 22.92 9.90 -10.71
N GLY A 75 22.49 11.10 -10.43
CA GLY A 75 23.06 12.28 -11.05
C GLY A 75 22.77 12.41 -12.54
N THR A 76 23.71 12.93 -13.27
CA THR A 76 23.44 13.56 -14.52
C THR A 76 23.84 12.76 -15.75
N ASP A 77 24.81 11.85 -15.66
CA ASP A 77 25.45 11.48 -16.91
C ASP A 77 26.12 10.12 -17.02
N GLY A 78 26.09 9.32 -15.99
CA GLY A 78 26.99 8.18 -15.99
C GLY A 78 26.34 6.81 -15.83
N ASP A 79 25.03 6.78 -15.69
CA ASP A 79 24.39 5.51 -15.41
C ASP A 79 24.26 4.67 -16.66
N LEU A 80 24.86 3.51 -16.62
CA LEU A 80 24.74 2.51 -17.67
C LEU A 80 23.26 2.11 -17.80
N PRO A 81 22.74 2.03 -19.03
CA PRO A 81 21.46 1.42 -19.30
C PRO A 81 21.39 0.00 -18.69
N THR A 82 20.19 -0.44 -18.37
CA THR A 82 19.99 -1.74 -17.72
C THR A 82 20.61 -2.90 -18.51
N HIS A 83 20.54 -2.87 -19.84
CA HIS A 83 21.10 -3.93 -20.68
C HIS A 83 22.65 -3.99 -20.62
N GLU A 84 23.32 -2.85 -20.51
CA GLU A 84 24.78 -2.82 -20.29
C GLU A 84 25.13 -3.33 -18.89
N GLY A 85 24.32 -2.99 -17.89
CA GLY A 85 24.43 -3.52 -16.54
C GLY A 85 24.35 -5.05 -16.48
N ILE A 86 23.44 -5.66 -17.24
CA ILE A 86 23.33 -7.13 -17.33
C ILE A 86 24.61 -7.73 -17.89
N THR A 87 25.17 -7.16 -18.95
CA THR A 87 26.44 -7.62 -19.54
C THR A 87 27.59 -7.56 -18.53
N MET A 88 27.55 -6.61 -17.60
CA MET A 88 28.50 -6.48 -16.50
C MET A 88 28.15 -7.35 -15.27
N GLY A 89 27.12 -8.16 -15.32
CA GLY A 89 26.67 -9.03 -14.24
C GLY A 89 25.70 -8.37 -13.24
N PHE A 90 25.14 -7.21 -13.54
CA PHE A 90 24.16 -6.53 -12.69
C PHE A 90 22.73 -6.82 -13.14
N TRP A 91 22.13 -7.84 -12.55
CA TRP A 91 20.74 -8.19 -12.85
C TRP A 91 19.76 -7.16 -12.31
N PRO A 92 18.87 -6.61 -13.14
CA PRO A 92 17.90 -5.59 -12.71
C PRO A 92 16.68 -6.19 -12.03
N VAL A 93 16.81 -7.37 -11.42
CA VAL A 93 15.70 -8.09 -10.77
C VAL A 93 15.97 -8.20 -9.28
N SER A 94 14.96 -7.93 -8.50
CA SER A 94 14.95 -8.11 -7.05
C SER A 94 13.72 -8.91 -6.66
N MET A 95 13.77 -9.59 -5.53
CA MET A 95 12.61 -10.24 -4.91
C MET A 95 12.45 -9.76 -3.49
N ARG A 96 11.20 -9.67 -3.04
CA ARG A 96 10.87 -9.53 -1.62
C ARG A 96 9.79 -10.52 -1.23
N THR A 97 9.86 -11.03 -0.03
CA THR A 97 8.84 -11.88 0.54
C THR A 97 8.92 -11.87 2.05
N THR A 98 7.82 -12.17 2.72
CA THR A 98 7.77 -12.45 4.15
C THR A 98 7.28 -13.86 4.37
N VAL A 99 8.01 -14.62 5.16
CA VAL A 99 7.65 -15.99 5.55
C VAL A 99 7.39 -16.01 7.04
N GLY A 100 6.23 -16.51 7.44
CA GLY A 100 5.90 -16.50 8.86
C GLY A 100 4.56 -17.10 9.21
N TYR A 101 4.18 -16.90 10.47
CA TYR A 101 2.88 -17.27 11.00
C TYR A 101 1.96 -16.05 11.01
N GLN A 102 0.80 -16.20 10.41
CA GLN A 102 -0.27 -15.20 10.45
C GLN A 102 -1.49 -15.77 11.16
N ALA A 103 -2.13 -14.94 11.98
CA ALA A 103 -3.41 -15.22 12.58
C ALA A 103 -4.36 -14.04 12.37
N ALA A 104 -5.63 -14.35 12.13
CA ALA A 104 -6.69 -13.36 12.03
C ALA A 104 -7.90 -13.80 12.84
N SER A 105 -8.52 -12.86 13.52
CA SER A 105 -9.74 -13.08 14.30
C SER A 105 -10.75 -11.99 14.00
N VAL A 106 -11.99 -12.37 13.75
CA VAL A 106 -13.11 -11.45 13.58
C VAL A 106 -14.20 -11.81 14.57
N ARG A 107 -14.73 -10.82 15.28
CA ARG A 107 -15.76 -11.00 16.31
C ARG A 107 -16.89 -9.99 16.15
N THR A 108 -18.10 -10.43 16.44
CA THR A 108 -19.30 -9.61 16.58
C THR A 108 -20.27 -10.25 17.56
N ASP A 109 -20.90 -9.46 18.40
CA ASP A 109 -21.96 -9.89 19.34
C ASP A 109 -21.62 -11.17 20.13
N GLY A 110 -20.36 -11.27 20.60
CA GLY A 110 -19.87 -12.40 21.39
C GLY A 110 -19.51 -13.66 20.58
N LYS A 111 -19.74 -13.66 19.26
CA LYS A 111 -19.34 -14.74 18.36
C LYS A 111 -18.09 -14.33 17.56
N GLY A 112 -17.24 -15.29 17.23
CA GLY A 112 -16.02 -15.01 16.48
C GLY A 112 -15.48 -16.19 15.73
N ILE A 113 -14.70 -15.88 14.69
CA ILE A 113 -13.94 -16.84 13.90
C ILE A 113 -12.46 -16.45 14.04
N THR A 114 -11.60 -17.44 14.24
CA THR A 114 -10.15 -17.25 14.25
C THR A 114 -9.55 -18.23 13.25
N THR A 115 -8.68 -17.72 12.40
CA THR A 115 -7.89 -18.49 11.43
C THR A 115 -6.42 -18.20 11.64
N GLY A 116 -5.54 -19.13 11.28
CA GLY A 116 -4.11 -18.90 11.35
C GLY A 116 -3.32 -20.05 10.76
N GLY A 117 -2.10 -19.76 10.37
CA GLY A 117 -1.21 -20.73 9.77
C GLY A 117 0.13 -20.12 9.36
N PHE A 118 1.06 -20.99 8.94
CA PHE A 118 2.33 -20.58 8.33
C PHE A 118 2.19 -20.43 6.82
N GLY A 119 2.88 -19.47 6.24
CA GLY A 119 2.94 -19.28 4.80
C GLY A 119 3.76 -18.06 4.39
N PHE A 120 3.59 -17.67 3.15
CA PHE A 120 4.20 -16.48 2.57
C PHE A 120 3.21 -15.31 2.63
N THR A 121 3.68 -14.16 3.07
CA THR A 121 2.93 -12.90 2.99
C THR A 121 3.53 -12.07 1.87
N GLY A 122 2.94 -12.18 0.70
CA GLY A 122 3.45 -11.52 -0.50
C GLY A 122 4.76 -12.13 -1.03
N LEU A 123 4.83 -12.25 -2.31
CA LEU A 123 6.08 -12.49 -3.05
C LEU A 123 6.07 -11.54 -4.23
N ASP A 124 6.97 -10.58 -4.26
CA ASP A 124 7.08 -9.66 -5.38
C ASP A 124 8.40 -9.86 -6.10
N ILE A 125 8.31 -9.92 -7.40
CA ILE A 125 9.44 -9.88 -8.32
C ILE A 125 9.45 -8.49 -8.94
N LEU A 126 10.52 -7.74 -8.68
CA LEU A 126 10.64 -6.34 -9.05
C LEU A 126 11.75 -6.16 -10.07
N SER A 127 11.48 -5.41 -11.14
CA SER A 127 12.48 -4.99 -12.09
C SER A 127 12.29 -3.52 -12.43
N PHE A 128 13.27 -2.71 -12.09
CA PHE A 128 13.29 -1.28 -12.37
C PHE A 128 14.64 -0.87 -12.95
N GLY A 129 14.65 0.18 -13.75
CA GLY A 129 15.91 0.70 -14.27
C GLY A 129 15.73 1.70 -15.41
N SER A 130 16.85 2.08 -16.00
CA SER A 130 16.91 2.91 -17.19
C SER A 130 17.15 2.04 -18.43
N LEU A 131 16.34 2.20 -19.47
CA LEU A 131 16.61 1.67 -20.81
C LEU A 131 17.55 2.58 -21.59
N HIS A 132 17.47 3.84 -21.31
CA HIS A 132 18.29 4.90 -21.85
C HIS A 132 18.32 6.05 -20.86
N ARG A 133 19.24 6.98 -20.97
CA ARG A 133 19.39 8.17 -20.13
C ARG A 133 18.06 8.90 -19.82
N ASP A 134 17.17 8.98 -20.80
CA ASP A 134 15.88 9.67 -20.68
C ASP A 134 14.68 8.72 -20.71
N ILE A 135 14.91 7.40 -20.60
CA ILE A 135 13.84 6.39 -20.61
C ILE A 135 14.07 5.42 -19.47
N ALA A 136 13.15 5.41 -18.53
CA ALA A 136 13.12 4.46 -17.40
C ALA A 136 11.92 3.51 -17.53
N PHE A 137 11.99 2.39 -16.84
CA PHE A 137 10.91 1.41 -16.78
C PHE A 137 10.75 0.87 -15.37
N GLY A 138 9.59 0.28 -15.10
CA GLY A 138 9.33 -0.48 -13.89
C GLY A 138 8.33 -1.58 -14.16
N ILE A 139 8.61 -2.76 -13.60
CA ILE A 139 7.75 -3.94 -13.63
C ILE A 139 7.72 -4.52 -12.22
N VAL A 140 6.52 -4.79 -11.73
CA VAL A 140 6.28 -5.55 -10.50
C VAL A 140 5.34 -6.68 -10.84
N PHE A 141 5.80 -7.89 -10.60
CA PHE A 141 5.02 -9.10 -10.78
C PHE A 141 4.86 -9.80 -9.45
N THR A 142 3.62 -10.03 -9.06
CA THR A 142 3.25 -10.75 -7.84
C THR A 142 2.67 -12.10 -8.24
N PRO A 143 3.47 -13.20 -8.19
CA PRO A 143 2.96 -14.52 -8.56
C PRO A 143 1.88 -14.95 -7.57
N GLY A 144 0.75 -15.42 -8.09
CA GLY A 144 -0.29 -16.05 -7.30
C GLY A 144 0.23 -17.36 -6.70
N LEU A 145 0.40 -17.39 -5.37
CA LEU A 145 0.86 -18.59 -4.67
C LEU A 145 -0.28 -19.56 -4.32
N GLY A 146 -1.49 -19.31 -4.83
CA GLY A 146 -2.67 -20.10 -4.55
C GLY A 146 -2.99 -20.12 -3.06
N SER A 147 -3.42 -21.27 -2.54
CA SER A 147 -3.76 -21.43 -1.12
C SER A 147 -2.54 -21.51 -0.19
N ALA A 148 -1.34 -21.43 -0.70
CA ALA A 148 -0.11 -21.48 0.10
C ALA A 148 0.31 -20.12 0.67
N GLY A 149 -0.32 -19.02 0.24
CA GLY A 149 -0.06 -17.67 0.74
C GLY A 149 -1.08 -17.23 1.78
N PHE A 150 -0.62 -16.48 2.77
CA PHE A 150 -1.51 -15.61 3.55
C PHE A 150 -1.81 -14.41 2.67
N GLY A 151 -2.78 -14.40 2.00
CA GLY A 151 -3.21 -13.30 1.18
C GLY A 151 -4.62 -13.59 0.81
N THR A 152 -5.36 -12.59 0.75
CA THR A 152 -6.63 -12.57 0.10
C THR A 152 -6.53 -13.45 -1.13
N GLY A 153 -7.25 -14.54 -1.17
CA GLY A 153 -7.28 -15.57 -2.19
C GLY A 153 -7.17 -15.13 -3.64
N ALA A 154 -6.17 -14.34 -3.93
CA ALA A 154 -5.80 -13.96 -5.27
C ALA A 154 -5.36 -15.23 -5.98
N SER A 155 -6.29 -15.85 -6.64
CA SER A 155 -6.05 -16.90 -7.63
C SER A 155 -5.30 -16.34 -8.84
N ASP A 156 -5.09 -15.05 -8.89
CA ASP A 156 -4.58 -14.35 -10.04
C ASP A 156 -3.14 -13.90 -9.78
N SER A 157 -2.23 -14.49 -10.57
CA SER A 157 -0.90 -13.93 -10.73
C SER A 157 -1.06 -12.57 -11.41
N ASP A 158 -0.76 -11.50 -10.70
CA ASP A 158 -0.97 -10.17 -11.23
C ASP A 158 0.33 -9.49 -11.63
N LEU A 159 0.31 -8.96 -12.83
CA LEU A 159 1.20 -7.88 -13.20
C LEU A 159 0.74 -6.65 -12.42
N GLU A 160 1.32 -6.47 -11.24
CA GLU A 160 0.94 -5.42 -10.31
C GLU A 160 1.22 -4.05 -10.91
N SER A 161 2.38 -3.90 -11.57
CA SER A 161 2.78 -2.66 -12.20
C SER A 161 3.64 -2.94 -13.43
N ALA A 162 3.41 -2.20 -14.51
CA ALA A 162 4.27 -2.18 -15.69
C ALA A 162 4.15 -0.82 -16.38
N PHE A 163 5.25 -0.08 -16.43
CA PHE A 163 5.25 1.25 -17.02
C PHE A 163 6.58 1.61 -17.67
N VAL A 164 6.50 2.57 -18.59
CA VAL A 164 7.65 3.29 -19.11
C VAL A 164 7.54 4.74 -18.69
N ARG A 165 8.67 5.36 -18.36
CA ARG A 165 8.77 6.77 -18.00
C ARG A 165 9.75 7.48 -18.93
N LEU A 166 9.27 8.51 -19.61
CA LEU A 166 10.08 9.44 -20.41
C LEU A 166 10.49 10.60 -19.50
N MET A 167 11.81 10.82 -19.42
CA MET A 167 12.40 11.77 -18.49
C MET A 167 12.79 13.07 -19.18
N ARG A 168 12.78 14.16 -18.42
CA ARG A 168 13.34 15.46 -18.82
C ARG A 168 12.73 16.01 -20.11
N LEU A 169 11.43 15.85 -20.30
CA LEU A 169 10.69 16.34 -21.46
C LEU A 169 10.67 17.89 -21.53
N GLU A 170 10.98 18.59 -20.42
CA GLU A 170 11.15 20.03 -20.38
C GLU A 170 12.18 20.55 -21.41
N ARG A 171 13.15 19.72 -21.80
CA ARG A 171 14.14 20.07 -22.82
C ARG A 171 13.51 20.26 -24.21
N PHE A 172 12.46 19.50 -24.53
CA PHE A 172 11.77 19.61 -25.80
C PHE A 172 10.86 20.84 -25.90
N VAL A 173 10.44 21.37 -24.75
CA VAL A 173 9.62 22.59 -24.68
C VAL A 173 10.45 23.84 -24.36
N GLY A 174 11.78 23.73 -24.37
CA GLY A 174 12.70 24.85 -24.20
C GLY A 174 12.83 25.39 -22.78
N VAL A 175 12.33 24.65 -21.79
CA VAL A 175 12.48 25.03 -20.37
C VAL A 175 13.87 24.62 -19.89
N LYS A 176 14.63 25.57 -19.37
CA LYS A 176 15.93 25.30 -18.75
C LYS A 176 15.73 24.72 -17.36
N SER A 177 16.42 23.63 -17.07
CA SER A 177 16.46 22.99 -15.77
C SER A 177 17.89 23.01 -15.20
N GLU A 178 18.02 23.16 -13.88
CA GLU A 178 19.29 23.04 -13.19
C GLU A 178 19.73 21.58 -13.10
N PRO A 179 21.03 21.30 -12.93
CA PRO A 179 21.52 19.94 -12.72
C PRO A 179 20.81 19.26 -11.53
N GLY A 180 20.21 18.11 -11.79
CA GLY A 180 19.45 17.34 -10.80
C GLY A 180 17.96 17.70 -10.71
N ASP A 181 17.47 18.69 -11.45
CA ASP A 181 16.06 18.94 -11.66
C ASP A 181 15.52 18.03 -12.78
N TYR A 182 14.32 17.52 -12.59
CA TYR A 182 13.56 16.73 -13.56
C TYR A 182 12.14 17.28 -13.61
N LEU A 183 11.97 18.38 -14.36
CA LEU A 183 10.78 19.22 -14.24
C LEU A 183 9.57 18.61 -14.92
N LEU A 184 9.74 17.85 -16.00
CA LEU A 184 8.64 17.28 -16.76
C LEU A 184 8.98 15.84 -17.19
N ASN A 185 8.32 14.89 -16.55
CA ASN A 185 8.45 13.47 -16.88
C ASN A 185 7.09 12.90 -17.16
N LEU A 186 6.98 12.02 -18.17
CA LEU A 186 5.75 11.32 -18.52
C LEU A 186 5.90 9.83 -18.24
N LYS A 187 5.04 9.29 -17.39
CA LYS A 187 4.94 7.85 -17.10
C LYS A 187 3.65 7.31 -17.72
N VAL A 188 3.73 6.21 -18.43
CA VAL A 188 2.59 5.55 -19.09
C VAL A 188 2.61 4.06 -18.79
N GLY A 189 1.47 3.50 -18.43
CA GLY A 189 1.32 2.08 -18.11
C GLY A 189 0.37 1.84 -16.95
N LYS A 190 0.54 0.71 -16.24
CA LYS A 190 -0.11 0.42 -14.96
C LYS A 190 0.89 0.73 -13.85
N PHE A 191 0.54 1.59 -12.93
CA PHE A 191 1.47 2.06 -11.90
C PHE A 191 0.75 2.48 -10.62
N GLU A 192 1.50 2.47 -9.53
CA GLU A 192 1.08 3.06 -8.26
C GLU A 192 0.98 4.58 -8.40
N LEU A 193 -0.10 5.14 -7.89
CA LEU A 193 -0.28 6.59 -7.78
C LEU A 193 0.79 7.18 -6.85
N ASP A 194 1.13 8.44 -7.04
CA ASP A 194 2.04 9.14 -6.14
C ASP A 194 1.31 9.56 -4.86
N VAL A 195 0.80 8.57 -4.14
CA VAL A 195 0.10 8.78 -2.86
C VAL A 195 1.04 9.36 -1.81
N PRO A 196 0.54 10.09 -0.82
CA PRO A 196 1.36 10.70 0.24
C PRO A 196 2.31 9.70 0.92
N PHE A 197 1.79 8.53 1.26
CA PHE A 197 2.55 7.42 1.85
C PHE A 197 2.13 6.13 1.17
N SER A 198 3.10 5.44 0.59
CA SER A 198 2.86 4.23 -0.17
C SER A 198 2.72 3.02 0.75
N GLU A 199 1.63 2.29 0.64
CA GLU A 199 1.44 1.02 1.33
C GLU A 199 2.45 -0.04 0.87
N LYS A 200 2.78 -0.02 -0.41
CA LYS A 200 3.74 -0.95 -1.01
C LYS A 200 5.18 -0.73 -0.53
N ARG A 201 5.44 0.43 0.05
CA ARG A 201 6.71 0.82 0.68
C ARG A 201 6.58 1.02 2.19
N SER A 202 5.43 0.67 2.77
CA SER A 202 5.26 0.64 4.22
C SER A 202 5.98 -0.58 4.82
N PRO A 203 6.55 -0.47 6.00
CA PRO A 203 7.04 -1.61 6.74
C PRO A 203 5.91 -2.50 7.28
N THR A 204 4.67 -2.03 7.35
CA THR A 204 3.50 -2.83 7.75
C THR A 204 2.98 -3.65 6.57
N LEU A 205 2.60 -4.91 6.81
CA LEU A 205 2.20 -5.87 5.79
C LEU A 205 0.75 -6.35 5.92
N ASN A 206 0.24 -6.40 7.14
CA ASN A 206 -1.10 -6.92 7.45
C ASN A 206 -2.16 -5.84 7.58
N SER A 207 -1.77 -4.58 7.52
CA SER A 207 -2.68 -3.46 7.70
C SER A 207 -2.50 -2.43 6.59
N VAL A 208 -3.63 -2.04 6.02
CA VAL A 208 -3.70 -0.99 4.99
C VAL A 208 -4.01 0.36 5.63
N PHE A 209 -3.74 1.45 4.92
CA PHE A 209 -4.24 2.78 5.30
C PHE A 209 -5.74 2.84 4.99
N ALA A 210 -6.57 2.73 6.04
CA ALA A 210 -8.02 2.58 5.89
C ALA A 210 -8.65 3.60 4.93
N MET A 211 -8.17 4.84 4.93
CA MET A 211 -8.73 5.89 4.09
C MET A 211 -8.48 5.69 2.58
N TYR A 212 -7.48 4.90 2.18
CA TYR A 212 -7.18 4.65 0.77
C TYR A 212 -8.14 3.63 0.14
N HIS A 213 -8.66 2.71 0.96
CA HIS A 213 -9.54 1.61 0.55
C HIS A 213 -11.00 1.79 0.98
N TYR A 214 -11.30 2.89 1.67
CA TYR A 214 -12.64 3.08 2.21
C TYR A 214 -13.66 3.42 1.11
N GLN A 215 -14.77 2.69 1.13
CA GLN A 215 -15.92 2.89 0.25
C GLN A 215 -17.19 2.99 1.10
N PRO A 216 -17.96 4.12 1.01
CA PRO A 216 -19.22 4.24 1.73
C PRO A 216 -20.18 3.10 1.37
N GLY A 217 -20.75 2.46 2.37
CA GLY A 217 -21.70 1.35 2.20
C GLY A 217 -21.07 -0.03 2.08
N THR A 218 -19.83 -0.12 1.65
CA THR A 218 -19.09 -1.39 1.65
C THR A 218 -18.41 -1.56 3.00
N PRO A 219 -18.74 -2.63 3.77
CA PRO A 219 -18.14 -2.87 5.06
C PRO A 219 -16.62 -2.92 5.00
N PHE A 220 -15.97 -2.08 5.78
CA PHE A 220 -14.52 -2.12 5.88
C PHE A 220 -14.07 -3.32 6.71
N THR A 221 -13.30 -4.22 6.07
CA THR A 221 -12.68 -5.38 6.71
C THR A 221 -11.21 -5.43 6.26
N SER A 222 -10.28 -5.27 7.17
CA SER A 222 -8.88 -5.08 6.76
C SER A 222 -8.19 -6.34 6.19
N THR A 223 -8.71 -7.56 6.38
CA THR A 223 -7.90 -8.74 6.05
C THR A 223 -8.62 -10.07 5.85
N ILE A 224 -9.92 -10.17 6.06
CA ILE A 224 -10.61 -11.46 5.84
C ILE A 224 -11.44 -11.35 4.57
N SER A 225 -10.87 -11.86 3.47
CA SER A 225 -11.57 -12.05 2.21
C SER A 225 -12.80 -12.93 2.39
N GLY A 226 -13.91 -12.54 1.79
CA GLY A 226 -15.13 -13.34 1.76
C GLY A 226 -16.17 -13.03 2.83
N THR A 227 -15.96 -12.02 3.66
CA THR A 227 -16.91 -11.60 4.70
C THR A 227 -17.70 -10.36 4.29
N SER A 228 -18.08 -10.24 3.04
CA SER A 228 -18.92 -9.13 2.58
C SER A 228 -20.35 -9.32 3.06
N THR A 229 -20.72 -8.59 4.09
CA THR A 229 -22.11 -8.31 4.42
C THR A 229 -22.46 -6.96 3.83
N SER A 230 -22.64 -6.89 2.52
CA SER A 230 -23.06 -5.64 1.92
C SER A 230 -24.49 -5.35 2.30
N SER A 231 -24.68 -4.29 3.02
CA SER A 231 -26.01 -3.77 3.31
C SER A 231 -26.49 -2.85 2.20
N TYR A 232 -25.62 -2.10 1.58
CA TYR A 232 -25.83 -1.49 0.28
C TYR A 232 -24.48 -1.43 -0.47
N LEU A 233 -24.51 -1.47 -1.79
CA LEU A 233 -23.31 -1.50 -2.60
C LEU A 233 -22.92 -0.07 -3.01
N ASN A 234 -21.64 0.24 -2.90
CA ASN A 234 -21.05 1.38 -3.58
C ASN A 234 -20.44 0.92 -4.91
N PRO A 235 -20.92 1.40 -6.07
CA PRO A 235 -20.36 1.02 -7.34
C PRO A 235 -18.99 1.69 -7.63
N ASN A 236 -18.56 2.61 -6.77
CA ASN A 236 -17.27 3.25 -6.90
C ASN A 236 -16.17 2.33 -6.39
N SER A 237 -15.48 1.67 -7.32
CA SER A 237 -14.33 0.81 -7.03
C SER A 237 -12.99 1.54 -7.07
N PHE A 238 -12.98 2.88 -7.11
CA PHE A 238 -11.75 3.64 -7.13
C PHE A 238 -11.09 3.66 -5.75
N GLU A 239 -9.88 3.13 -5.68
CA GLU A 239 -9.03 3.11 -4.50
C GLU A 239 -7.71 3.83 -4.79
N ILE A 240 -7.33 4.74 -3.91
CA ILE A 240 -6.10 5.53 -4.09
C ILE A 240 -4.86 4.64 -3.89
N GLY A 241 -4.93 3.62 -3.04
CA GLY A 241 -3.83 2.70 -2.73
C GLY A 241 -3.50 1.72 -3.86
N GLU A 242 -4.40 1.56 -4.83
CA GLU A 242 -4.26 0.56 -5.89
C GLU A 242 -3.53 1.07 -7.13
N ASN A 243 -2.84 0.14 -7.80
CA ASN A 243 -2.20 0.43 -9.08
C ASN A 243 -3.24 0.62 -10.19
N SER A 244 -3.11 1.70 -10.93
CA SER A 244 -4.06 2.07 -11.96
C SER A 244 -3.39 2.22 -13.33
N PRO A 245 -4.05 1.79 -14.42
CA PRO A 245 -3.58 2.06 -15.77
C PRO A 245 -3.84 3.53 -16.14
N GLY A 246 -2.85 4.18 -16.77
CA GLY A 246 -3.00 5.58 -17.15
C GLY A 246 -1.72 6.23 -17.63
N ALA A 247 -1.73 7.55 -17.57
CA ALA A 247 -0.59 8.40 -17.82
C ALA A 247 -0.40 9.39 -16.66
N GLU A 248 0.82 9.61 -16.24
CA GLU A 248 1.19 10.55 -15.18
C GLU A 248 2.25 11.52 -15.67
N VAL A 249 2.01 12.80 -15.46
CA VAL A 249 3.02 13.85 -15.59
C VAL A 249 3.52 14.20 -14.20
N ALA A 250 4.82 14.10 -13.99
CA ALA A 250 5.44 14.35 -12.70
C ALA A 250 6.73 15.14 -12.83
N GLY A 251 7.07 15.87 -11.77
CA GLY A 251 8.32 16.63 -11.73
C GLY A 251 8.86 16.78 -10.34
N ILE A 252 10.18 17.00 -10.28
CA ILE A 252 10.91 17.33 -9.05
C ILE A 252 11.86 18.50 -9.33
N LYS A 253 11.87 19.46 -8.42
CA LYS A 253 12.72 20.63 -8.48
C LYS A 253 13.35 20.91 -7.11
N LYS A 254 14.66 21.13 -7.09
CA LYS A 254 15.35 21.61 -5.87
C LYS A 254 14.88 22.99 -5.50
N THR A 255 14.69 23.25 -4.19
CA THR A 255 14.21 24.52 -3.66
C THR A 255 15.24 25.07 -2.69
N ALA A 256 16.06 26.00 -3.15
CA ALA A 256 17.15 26.58 -2.36
C ALA A 256 16.66 27.23 -1.05
N ALA A 257 15.52 27.92 -1.09
CA ALA A 257 14.95 28.61 0.07
C ALA A 257 14.55 27.67 1.23
N THR A 258 14.22 26.42 0.93
CA THR A 258 13.81 25.42 1.93
C THR A 258 14.87 24.36 2.19
N SER A 259 16.00 24.42 1.47
CA SER A 259 17.01 23.36 1.43
C SER A 259 16.41 21.98 1.18
N GLY A 260 15.31 21.94 0.42
CA GLY A 260 14.53 20.76 0.11
C GLY A 260 14.20 20.67 -1.38
N TYR A 261 13.04 20.10 -1.68
CA TYR A 261 12.56 19.99 -3.05
C TYR A 261 11.04 20.09 -3.13
N PHE A 262 10.59 20.64 -4.23
CA PHE A 262 9.19 20.61 -4.65
C PHE A 262 8.96 19.45 -5.58
N ARG A 263 7.89 18.68 -5.35
CA ARG A 263 7.44 17.59 -6.21
C ARG A 263 5.98 17.79 -6.59
N TYR A 264 5.64 17.34 -7.79
CA TYR A 264 4.26 17.22 -8.22
C TYR A 264 4.06 15.97 -9.05
N SER A 265 2.85 15.44 -9.02
CA SER A 265 2.35 14.36 -9.85
C SER A 265 0.91 14.66 -10.24
N LEU A 266 0.58 14.53 -11.53
CA LEU A 266 -0.76 14.66 -12.09
C LEU A 266 -1.02 13.48 -13.00
N ALA A 267 -1.98 12.63 -12.64
CA ALA A 267 -2.31 11.41 -13.36
C ALA A 267 -3.71 11.47 -13.98
N ALA A 268 -3.82 10.96 -15.18
CA ALA A 268 -5.09 10.65 -15.86
C ALA A 268 -5.19 9.12 -15.97
N LEU A 269 -6.22 8.53 -15.37
CA LEU A 269 -6.36 7.10 -15.12
C LEU A 269 -7.55 6.56 -15.88
N SER A 270 -7.42 5.35 -16.41
CA SER A 270 -8.54 4.61 -16.98
C SER A 270 -9.26 3.83 -15.90
N THR A 271 -10.57 3.90 -15.87
CA THR A 271 -11.39 3.06 -14.99
C THR A 271 -11.54 1.64 -15.50
N ASN A 272 -11.22 1.40 -16.77
CA ASN A 272 -11.29 0.07 -17.36
C ASN A 272 -9.96 -0.63 -17.16
N THR A 273 -9.99 -1.78 -16.51
CA THR A 273 -8.88 -2.73 -16.60
C THR A 273 -8.58 -3.00 -18.06
N PHE A 274 -7.31 -3.24 -18.40
CA PHE A 274 -6.85 -3.57 -19.76
C PHE A 274 -7.43 -4.87 -20.36
N SER A 275 -8.26 -5.58 -19.61
CA SER A 275 -9.16 -6.60 -20.14
C SER A 275 -10.10 -5.87 -21.10
N GLY A 276 -9.83 -6.01 -22.37
CA GLY A 276 -10.35 -5.21 -23.48
C GLY A 276 -11.88 -5.05 -23.44
N PRO A 277 -12.43 -4.15 -24.26
CA PRO A 277 -13.84 -3.79 -24.25
C PRO A 277 -14.82 -4.94 -24.52
N LEU A 278 -14.34 -6.15 -24.62
CA LEU A 278 -15.09 -7.36 -25.00
C LEU A 278 -14.99 -8.51 -24.00
N SER A 279 -14.21 -8.39 -22.91
CA SER A 279 -14.11 -9.49 -21.96
C SER A 279 -15.16 -9.37 -20.87
N GLY A 280 -16.23 -10.13 -21.01
CA GLY A 280 -16.88 -10.69 -19.87
C GLY A 280 -18.16 -10.03 -19.36
N CYS A 281 -19.01 -9.52 -20.23
CA CYS A 281 -20.42 -9.53 -19.86
C CYS A 281 -20.95 -10.96 -19.92
N PRO A 282 -21.51 -11.50 -18.82
CA PRO A 282 -22.22 -12.75 -18.89
C PRO A 282 -23.32 -12.67 -19.96
N PRO A 283 -23.57 -13.72 -20.73
CA PRO A 283 -24.63 -13.74 -21.72
C PRO A 283 -25.97 -13.34 -21.07
N GLY A 284 -26.65 -12.32 -21.62
CA GLY A 284 -27.92 -11.82 -21.09
C GLY A 284 -27.82 -10.63 -20.13
N THR A 285 -26.63 -10.14 -19.80
CA THR A 285 -26.45 -8.89 -19.09
C THR A 285 -25.98 -7.80 -20.06
N THR A 286 -26.73 -6.74 -20.20
CA THR A 286 -26.22 -5.50 -20.81
C THR A 286 -25.25 -4.88 -19.82
N CYS A 287 -23.98 -5.20 -19.96
CA CYS A 287 -22.96 -4.36 -19.37
C CYS A 287 -23.15 -2.99 -20.03
N GLY A 288 -23.57 -2.03 -19.24
CA GLY A 288 -23.55 -0.68 -19.72
C GLY A 288 -22.16 -0.46 -20.30
N THR A 289 -22.08 0.00 -21.53
CA THR A 289 -20.86 0.57 -22.09
C THR A 289 -20.57 1.79 -21.22
N GLY A 290 -20.11 1.51 -20.00
CA GLY A 290 -19.72 2.52 -19.04
C GLY A 290 -18.80 3.45 -19.77
N GLY A 291 -19.21 4.69 -19.91
CA GLY A 291 -18.50 5.66 -20.71
C GLY A 291 -17.03 5.55 -20.34
N ARG A 292 -16.14 5.80 -21.29
CA ARG A 292 -14.70 5.84 -21.08
C ARG A 292 -14.40 6.91 -20.04
N ASN A 293 -14.56 6.53 -18.76
CA ASN A 293 -14.38 7.45 -17.66
C ASN A 293 -12.89 7.57 -17.40
N VAL A 294 -12.42 8.79 -17.39
CA VAL A 294 -11.07 9.13 -16.98
C VAL A 294 -11.15 9.69 -15.58
N ASN A 295 -10.39 9.11 -14.66
CA ASN A 295 -10.21 9.63 -13.32
C ASN A 295 -8.90 10.41 -13.27
N PHE A 296 -8.88 11.46 -12.50
CA PHE A 296 -7.69 12.28 -12.28
C PHE A 296 -7.23 12.14 -10.85
N PHE A 297 -5.91 12.07 -10.68
CA PHE A 297 -5.26 12.14 -9.38
C PHE A 297 -4.15 13.18 -9.43
N GLY A 298 -3.97 13.93 -8.35
CA GLY A 298 -2.87 14.86 -8.22
C GLY A 298 -2.32 14.89 -6.81
N HIS A 299 -1.00 15.08 -6.71
CA HIS A 299 -0.29 15.26 -5.45
C HIS A 299 0.82 16.29 -5.64
N MET A 300 0.95 17.21 -4.69
CA MET A 300 2.00 18.23 -4.67
C MET A 300 2.59 18.26 -3.27
N THR A 301 3.92 18.24 -3.18
CA THR A 301 4.62 18.27 -1.90
C THR A 301 5.78 19.23 -1.91
N GLN A 302 6.02 19.85 -0.75
CA GLN A 302 7.24 20.63 -0.46
C GLN A 302 7.97 19.99 0.70
N SER A 303 9.25 19.66 0.50
CA SER A 303 10.13 19.25 1.59
C SER A 303 10.99 20.40 2.10
N PHE A 304 11.40 20.29 3.36
CA PHE A 304 12.18 21.27 4.10
C PHE A 304 13.35 20.57 4.75
N GLY A 305 14.58 20.97 4.41
CA GLY A 305 15.78 20.23 4.82
C GLY A 305 15.86 18.86 4.17
N GLY A 306 16.72 18.00 4.69
CA GLY A 306 16.79 16.60 4.28
C GLY A 306 17.33 16.40 2.88
N TYR A 307 18.65 16.47 2.77
CA TYR A 307 19.35 15.95 1.61
C TYR A 307 20.06 14.65 2.00
N GLY A 308 19.92 13.66 1.15
CA GLY A 308 20.62 12.40 1.32
C GLY A 308 19.88 11.41 2.22
N ILE A 309 20.61 10.77 3.12
CA ILE A 309 20.13 9.67 3.96
C ILE A 309 19.10 10.15 4.99
N VAL A 310 19.21 11.41 5.42
CA VAL A 310 18.28 11.99 6.41
C VAL A 310 17.07 12.55 5.72
N THR A 311 15.90 12.02 6.05
CA THR A 311 14.61 12.51 5.55
C THR A 311 14.27 13.86 6.20
N GLY A 312 13.94 14.86 5.37
CA GLY A 312 13.49 16.16 5.85
C GLY A 312 12.02 16.18 6.26
N HIS A 313 11.56 17.36 6.69
CA HIS A 313 10.13 17.59 6.88
C HIS A 313 9.45 17.72 5.51
N ARG A 314 8.19 17.28 5.42
CA ARG A 314 7.40 17.39 4.20
C ARG A 314 5.97 17.76 4.53
N ILE A 315 5.38 18.62 3.70
CA ILE A 315 3.95 18.88 3.67
C ILE A 315 3.45 18.67 2.24
N GLY A 316 2.19 18.24 2.10
CA GLY A 316 1.60 17.99 0.79
C GLY A 316 0.10 18.18 0.77
N VAL A 317 -0.41 18.29 -0.45
CA VAL A 317 -1.84 18.30 -0.76
C VAL A 317 -2.08 17.31 -1.89
N PHE A 318 -3.16 16.54 -1.79
CA PHE A 318 -3.50 15.57 -2.82
C PHE A 318 -5.01 15.53 -3.07
N GLY A 319 -5.38 14.95 -4.20
CA GLY A 319 -6.77 14.74 -4.49
C GLY A 319 -7.01 13.85 -5.69
N ALA A 320 -8.22 13.32 -5.75
CA ALA A 320 -8.73 12.60 -6.90
C ALA A 320 -10.12 13.12 -7.26
N TYR A 321 -10.39 13.15 -8.54
CA TYR A 321 -11.71 13.44 -9.10
C TYR A 321 -11.97 12.50 -10.27
N GLY A 322 -13.16 11.95 -10.32
CA GLY A 322 -13.49 11.04 -11.39
C GLY A 322 -14.96 10.70 -11.45
N ASN A 323 -15.26 9.71 -12.28
CA ASN A 323 -16.60 9.20 -12.46
C ASN A 323 -16.59 7.68 -12.31
N ALA A 324 -17.39 7.17 -11.40
CA ALA A 324 -17.61 5.74 -11.24
C ALA A 324 -18.71 5.28 -12.22
N PRO A 325 -18.51 4.15 -12.92
CA PRO A 325 -19.56 3.58 -13.77
C PRO A 325 -20.72 3.08 -12.91
N THR A 326 -21.94 3.34 -13.33
CA THR A 326 -23.13 2.79 -12.69
C THR A 326 -23.60 1.55 -13.44
N MET A 327 -23.89 0.49 -12.69
CA MET A 327 -24.42 -0.75 -13.25
C MET A 327 -25.94 -0.67 -13.45
N VAL A 328 -26.44 -1.32 -14.51
CA VAL A 328 -27.88 -1.44 -14.73
C VAL A 328 -28.43 -2.51 -13.79
N ASN A 329 -29.29 -2.12 -12.87
CA ASN A 329 -30.11 -3.08 -12.14
C ASN A 329 -31.38 -3.37 -12.96
N ALA A 330 -31.41 -4.49 -13.67
CA ALA A 330 -32.52 -4.87 -14.56
C ALA A 330 -33.87 -5.03 -13.83
N THR A 331 -33.83 -5.22 -12.51
CA THR A 331 -35.05 -5.40 -11.68
C THR A 331 -35.60 -4.10 -11.13
N CYS A 332 -34.92 -2.97 -11.34
CA CYS A 332 -35.32 -1.67 -10.83
C CYS A 332 -35.60 -0.68 -11.98
N PRO A 333 -36.86 -0.49 -12.41
CA PRO A 333 -37.18 0.42 -13.52
C PRO A 333 -36.77 1.87 -13.29
N THR A 334 -36.80 2.34 -12.05
CA THR A 334 -36.39 3.70 -11.68
C THR A 334 -34.87 3.88 -11.64
N CYS A 335 -34.09 2.78 -11.54
CA CYS A 335 -32.65 2.81 -11.53
C CYS A 335 -32.06 3.03 -12.93
N GLN A 336 -32.83 2.73 -13.96
CA GLN A 336 -32.39 2.83 -15.37
C GLN A 336 -32.08 4.27 -15.80
N ALA A 337 -32.67 5.28 -15.15
CA ALA A 337 -32.44 6.68 -15.49
C ALA A 337 -30.97 7.13 -15.31
N VAL A 338 -30.19 6.43 -14.50
CA VAL A 338 -28.78 6.72 -14.22
C VAL A 338 -27.85 5.59 -14.63
N ALA A 339 -28.42 4.53 -15.21
CA ALA A 339 -27.68 3.34 -15.60
C ALA A 339 -26.71 3.64 -16.76
N GLY A 340 -25.51 3.12 -16.69
CA GLY A 340 -24.49 3.26 -17.74
C GLY A 340 -23.85 4.65 -17.83
N SER A 341 -24.22 5.59 -16.97
CA SER A 341 -23.57 6.91 -16.88
C SER A 341 -22.49 6.93 -15.81
N GLY A 342 -21.38 7.63 -16.07
CA GLY A 342 -20.39 7.90 -15.04
C GLY A 342 -20.95 8.87 -14.00
N GLN A 343 -20.82 8.52 -12.71
CA GLN A 343 -21.28 9.37 -11.61
C GLN A 343 -20.09 9.94 -10.85
N PRO A 344 -20.09 11.26 -10.56
CA PRO A 344 -18.92 11.93 -10.02
C PRO A 344 -18.61 11.52 -8.58
N PHE A 345 -17.33 11.41 -8.30
CA PHE A 345 -16.77 11.34 -6.95
C PHE A 345 -15.57 12.26 -6.79
N SER A 346 -15.24 12.60 -5.56
CA SER A 346 -14.04 13.38 -5.24
C SER A 346 -13.40 12.91 -3.95
N ARG A 347 -12.07 13.06 -3.91
CA ARG A 347 -11.21 12.86 -2.73
C ARG A 347 -10.27 14.04 -2.65
N VAL A 348 -10.17 14.71 -1.51
CA VAL A 348 -9.26 15.84 -1.29
C VAL A 348 -8.63 15.71 0.06
N GLY A 349 -7.31 15.86 0.14
CA GLY A 349 -6.58 15.65 1.38
C GLY A 349 -5.29 16.44 1.49
N VAL A 350 -4.72 16.37 2.68
CA VAL A 350 -3.42 16.95 3.02
C VAL A 350 -2.58 15.89 3.73
N ASP A 351 -1.27 16.02 3.63
CA ASP A 351 -0.32 15.14 4.28
C ASP A 351 0.84 15.92 4.91
N VAL A 352 1.44 15.30 5.93
CA VAL A 352 2.60 15.84 6.63
C VAL A 352 3.53 14.69 7.04
N SER A 353 4.83 14.94 6.99
CA SER A 353 5.86 14.09 7.55
C SER A 353 6.88 14.93 8.27
N LEU A 354 7.15 14.63 9.53
CA LEU A 354 8.07 15.35 10.40
C LEU A 354 9.13 14.37 10.90
N THR A 355 10.40 14.73 10.75
CA THR A 355 11.51 13.90 11.22
C THR A 355 12.28 14.63 12.32
N PHE A 356 12.58 13.95 13.42
CA PHE A 356 13.29 14.51 14.57
C PHE A 356 14.50 13.63 14.89
N ASP A 357 15.65 14.26 15.07
CA ASP A 357 16.93 13.65 15.46
C ASP A 357 17.37 12.44 14.60
N GLY A 358 16.82 12.30 13.39
CA GLY A 358 17.05 11.13 12.53
C GLY A 358 16.51 9.81 13.08
N GLN A 359 15.85 9.81 14.24
CA GLN A 359 15.34 8.63 14.92
C GLN A 359 13.82 8.54 14.95
N TRP A 360 13.13 9.67 14.85
CA TRP A 360 11.68 9.73 14.94
C TRP A 360 11.10 10.27 13.64
N ASN A 361 10.12 9.58 13.10
CA ASN A 361 9.32 10.08 11.98
C ASN A 361 7.84 10.03 12.34
N LEU A 362 7.23 11.19 12.51
CA LEU A 362 5.79 11.34 12.68
C LEU A 362 5.19 11.74 11.34
N PHE A 363 4.29 10.93 10.81
CA PHE A 363 3.65 11.25 9.55
C PHE A 363 2.17 10.86 9.54
N GLY A 364 1.42 11.49 8.65
CA GLY A 364 0.01 11.21 8.52
C GLY A 364 -0.63 11.96 7.37
N ALA A 365 -1.85 11.58 7.08
CA ALA A 365 -2.68 12.26 6.10
C ALA A 365 -4.13 12.29 6.55
N MET A 366 -4.86 13.28 6.05
CA MET A 366 -6.30 13.34 6.19
C MET A 366 -6.96 13.61 4.84
N MET A 367 -8.13 13.04 4.63
CA MET A 367 -8.84 13.12 3.37
C MET A 367 -10.35 13.21 3.59
N ARG A 368 -11.00 14.04 2.78
CA ARG A 368 -12.45 14.06 2.64
C ARG A 368 -12.87 13.39 1.34
N GLY A 369 -13.83 12.46 1.44
CA GLY A 369 -14.43 11.79 0.31
C GLY A 369 -15.88 12.19 0.12
N ASN A 370 -16.32 12.30 -1.16
CA ASN A 370 -17.70 12.49 -1.55
C ASN A 370 -18.03 11.58 -2.74
N ASP A 371 -19.19 10.93 -2.70
CA ASP A 371 -19.72 10.07 -3.74
C ASP A 371 -21.15 10.49 -4.09
N SER A 372 -21.46 10.57 -5.40
CA SER A 372 -22.75 11.05 -5.90
C SER A 372 -23.90 10.12 -5.49
N LYS A 373 -25.03 10.70 -5.13
CA LYS A 373 -26.29 9.97 -4.84
C LYS A 373 -26.71 9.02 -5.96
N ASN A 374 -26.40 9.37 -7.20
CA ASN A 374 -26.82 8.57 -8.35
C ASN A 374 -26.13 7.20 -8.40
N MET A 375 -24.96 7.05 -7.76
CA MET A 375 -24.32 5.73 -7.59
C MET A 375 -25.24 4.80 -6.78
N PHE A 376 -25.89 5.33 -5.78
CA PHE A 376 -26.78 4.57 -4.89
C PHE A 376 -28.19 4.42 -5.49
N VAL A 377 -28.67 5.42 -6.22
CA VAL A 377 -29.92 5.30 -7.02
C VAL A 377 -29.79 4.15 -8.00
N SER A 378 -28.67 3.98 -8.67
CA SER A 378 -28.44 2.88 -9.62
C SER A 378 -28.52 1.49 -8.98
N GLN A 379 -28.37 1.40 -7.66
CA GLN A 379 -28.51 0.17 -6.86
C GLN A 379 -29.93 -0.05 -6.33
N GLY A 380 -30.88 0.84 -6.64
CA GLY A 380 -32.27 0.73 -6.18
C GLY A 380 -32.54 1.34 -4.82
N ILE A 381 -31.61 2.13 -4.28
CA ILE A 381 -31.82 2.78 -2.98
C ILE A 381 -32.82 3.93 -3.12
N VAL A 382 -33.90 3.81 -2.41
CA VAL A 382 -34.98 4.82 -2.38
C VAL A 382 -34.51 6.02 -1.55
N ASN A 383 -34.76 7.23 -2.06
CA ASN A 383 -34.32 8.48 -1.43
C ASN A 383 -32.80 8.57 -1.18
N ALA A 384 -31.99 7.92 -2.03
CA ALA A 384 -30.54 7.99 -1.94
C ALA A 384 -30.03 9.43 -1.86
N GLN A 385 -28.94 9.62 -1.16
CA GLN A 385 -28.28 10.90 -0.97
C GLN A 385 -26.78 10.79 -1.26
N ASN A 386 -26.11 11.93 -1.45
CA ASN A 386 -24.65 11.91 -1.60
C ASN A 386 -24.02 11.37 -0.31
N ALA A 387 -23.13 10.41 -0.44
CA ALA A 387 -22.30 9.96 0.67
C ALA A 387 -21.11 10.92 0.87
N SER A 388 -20.79 11.20 2.12
CA SER A 388 -19.61 12.00 2.49
C SER A 388 -18.97 11.47 3.75
N TRP A 389 -17.64 11.49 3.78
CA TRP A 389 -16.85 10.92 4.86
C TRP A 389 -15.50 11.60 4.98
N ASN A 390 -14.86 11.45 6.13
CA ASN A 390 -13.52 11.90 6.42
C ASN A 390 -12.70 10.69 6.87
N GLY A 391 -11.51 10.55 6.31
CA GLY A 391 -10.53 9.55 6.70
C GLY A 391 -9.24 10.22 7.12
N ALA A 392 -8.55 9.64 8.09
CA ALA A 392 -7.22 10.08 8.48
C ALA A 392 -6.42 8.91 9.03
N PHE A 393 -5.11 9.03 8.97
CA PHE A 393 -4.20 8.23 9.77
C PHE A 393 -3.04 9.07 10.29
N VAL A 394 -2.45 8.60 11.37
CA VAL A 394 -1.19 9.11 11.91
C VAL A 394 -0.33 7.92 12.28
N GLU A 395 0.96 7.97 11.91
CA GLU A 395 1.94 6.92 12.22
C GLU A 395 3.19 7.56 12.82
N LEU A 396 3.69 6.94 13.89
CA LEU A 396 4.93 7.28 14.53
C LEU A 396 5.90 6.11 14.38
N ASP A 397 7.01 6.36 13.71
CA ASP A 397 8.13 5.44 13.62
C ASP A 397 9.25 5.88 14.55
N TRP A 398 9.82 4.92 15.26
CA TRP A 398 10.97 5.10 16.11
C TRP A 398 12.10 4.16 15.72
N TYR A 399 13.26 4.73 15.41
CA TYR A 399 14.48 4.04 15.00
C TYR A 399 15.56 4.18 16.09
N PRO A 400 15.56 3.37 17.17
CA PRO A 400 16.58 3.49 18.21
C PRO A 400 17.95 3.09 17.65
N THR A 401 18.84 4.05 17.52
CA THR A 401 20.20 3.85 17.00
C THR A 401 21.14 3.22 18.03
N LEU A 402 20.72 3.09 19.27
CA LEU A 402 21.56 2.71 20.40
C LEU A 402 21.77 1.19 20.60
N LEU A 403 21.15 0.35 19.78
CA LEU A 403 21.21 -1.10 19.94
C LEU A 403 21.46 -1.87 18.64
N PRO A 404 22.52 -1.57 17.85
CA PRO A 404 22.93 -2.47 16.81
C PRO A 404 23.55 -3.72 17.44
N LEU A 405 22.89 -4.87 17.29
CA LEU A 405 23.45 -6.17 17.72
C LEU A 405 24.36 -6.78 16.65
N PHE A 406 24.32 -6.24 15.42
CA PHE A 406 25.13 -6.67 14.28
C PHE A 406 25.41 -5.43 13.41
N ASP A 407 25.99 -5.59 12.25
CA ASP A 407 26.22 -4.52 11.25
C ASP A 407 24.91 -4.02 10.61
N ALA A 408 23.81 -4.04 11.34
CA ALA A 408 22.48 -3.66 10.90
C ALA A 408 21.96 -2.46 11.72
N PRO A 409 21.03 -1.66 11.18
CA PRO A 409 20.48 -0.48 11.88
C PRO A 409 19.71 -0.79 13.15
N GLY A 410 19.42 -2.07 13.43
CA GLY A 410 18.77 -2.48 14.67
C GLY A 410 17.24 -2.51 14.56
N TRP A 411 16.56 -1.83 15.48
CA TRP A 411 15.12 -1.89 15.60
C TRP A 411 14.39 -0.78 14.87
N LEU A 412 13.19 -1.10 14.37
CA LEU A 412 12.12 -0.18 14.02
C LEU A 412 10.89 -0.54 14.86
N PHE A 413 10.33 0.43 15.54
CA PHE A 413 9.02 0.34 16.16
C PHE A 413 8.09 1.33 15.48
N SER A 414 6.88 0.88 15.10
CA SER A 414 5.87 1.75 14.52
C SER A 414 4.55 1.59 15.26
N TYR A 415 3.84 2.69 15.41
CA TYR A 415 2.46 2.72 15.83
C TYR A 415 1.65 3.58 14.88
N ARG A 416 0.56 3.02 14.33
CA ARG A 416 -0.38 3.73 13.46
C ARG A 416 -1.79 3.69 14.04
N TYR A 417 -2.47 4.81 13.94
CA TYR A 417 -3.90 4.94 14.19
C TYR A 417 -4.59 5.40 12.90
N ASP A 418 -5.57 4.62 12.44
CA ASP A 418 -6.42 4.93 11.30
C ASP A 418 -7.85 5.21 11.77
N VAL A 419 -8.50 6.19 11.16
CA VAL A 419 -9.84 6.60 11.51
C VAL A 419 -10.67 6.95 10.28
N ILE A 420 -11.92 6.44 10.23
CA ILE A 420 -12.94 6.85 9.25
C ILE A 420 -14.16 7.33 9.99
N ARG A 421 -14.71 8.47 9.58
CA ARG A 421 -15.94 9.03 10.10
C ARG A 421 -16.87 9.45 8.96
N ASN A 422 -18.06 8.86 8.93
CA ASN A 422 -19.07 9.21 7.97
C ASN A 422 -19.86 10.43 8.42
N ASP A 423 -20.00 11.40 7.53
CA ASP A 423 -20.91 12.55 7.72
C ASP A 423 -22.30 12.23 7.21
N ARG A 424 -22.37 11.47 6.10
CA ARG A 424 -23.62 11.10 5.44
C ARG A 424 -23.45 9.76 4.72
N GLN A 425 -24.43 8.87 4.89
CA GLN A 425 -24.53 7.61 4.16
C GLN A 425 -25.20 7.84 2.80
N GLY A 426 -24.90 6.97 1.81
CA GLY A 426 -25.62 6.98 0.53
C GLY A 426 -27.06 6.51 0.65
N ASP A 427 -27.31 5.55 1.55
CA ASP A 427 -28.62 5.07 1.94
C ASP A 427 -29.06 5.76 3.25
N PRO A 428 -30.13 6.57 3.25
CA PRO A 428 -30.59 7.30 4.42
C PRO A 428 -31.15 6.42 5.53
N THR A 429 -31.40 5.14 5.29
CA THR A 429 -31.90 4.20 6.31
C THR A 429 -30.80 3.77 7.28
N PHE A 430 -29.54 3.92 6.89
CA PHE A 430 -28.40 3.61 7.74
C PHE A 430 -28.03 4.76 8.68
N ALA A 431 -27.65 4.40 9.90
CA ALA A 431 -27.17 5.37 10.87
C ALA A 431 -25.93 6.13 10.32
N LYS A 432 -25.80 7.41 10.68
CA LYS A 432 -24.67 8.25 10.23
C LYS A 432 -23.31 7.59 10.49
N ASN A 433 -23.14 6.95 11.64
CA ASN A 433 -21.89 6.29 12.07
C ASN A 433 -21.72 4.86 11.54
N TYR A 434 -22.65 4.36 10.72
CA TYR A 434 -22.49 3.05 10.09
C TYR A 434 -21.19 3.01 9.29
N ASN A 435 -20.44 1.91 9.40
CA ASN A 435 -19.14 1.71 8.77
C ASN A 435 -18.05 2.74 9.16
N ASN A 436 -18.21 3.42 10.31
CA ASN A 436 -17.09 4.16 10.89
C ASN A 436 -16.00 3.18 11.35
N VAL A 437 -14.73 3.52 11.12
CA VAL A 437 -13.58 2.66 11.40
C VAL A 437 -12.67 3.33 12.42
N ASP A 438 -12.17 2.52 13.36
CA ASP A 438 -11.03 2.82 14.20
C ASP A 438 -10.06 1.64 14.09
N SER A 439 -8.79 1.88 13.75
CA SER A 439 -7.79 0.83 13.61
C SER A 439 -6.47 1.23 14.27
N HIS A 440 -5.82 0.28 14.92
CA HIS A 440 -4.53 0.44 15.56
C HIS A 440 -3.58 -0.63 15.04
N THR A 441 -2.42 -0.21 14.56
CA THR A 441 -1.36 -1.10 14.09
C THR A 441 -0.11 -0.87 14.92
N PHE A 442 0.49 -1.95 15.37
CA PHE A 442 1.77 -1.98 16.08
C PHE A 442 2.75 -2.83 15.30
N LEU A 443 3.94 -2.33 15.08
CA LEU A 443 5.02 -3.04 14.41
C LEU A 443 6.27 -3.00 15.27
N ALA A 444 6.94 -4.15 15.39
CA ALA A 444 8.32 -4.27 15.83
C ALA A 444 9.10 -5.03 14.75
N ARG A 445 10.11 -4.40 14.19
CA ARG A 445 10.96 -5.00 13.16
C ARG A 445 12.42 -4.92 13.61
N TYR A 446 13.13 -6.03 13.51
CA TYR A 446 14.54 -6.11 13.83
C TYR A 446 15.34 -6.53 12.61
N TYR A 447 16.21 -5.66 12.15
CA TYR A 447 17.09 -5.93 11.00
C TYR A 447 18.24 -6.82 11.45
N ILE A 448 18.25 -8.07 10.97
CA ILE A 448 19.28 -9.06 11.27
C ILE A 448 20.50 -8.80 10.39
N HIS A 449 20.27 -8.47 9.12
CA HIS A 449 21.32 -8.28 8.15
C HIS A 449 20.88 -7.26 7.10
N GLN A 450 21.75 -6.30 6.82
CA GLN A 450 21.62 -5.36 5.72
C GLN A 450 22.94 -5.20 5.00
N SER A 451 22.94 -5.51 3.74
CA SER A 451 24.10 -5.35 2.87
C SER A 451 23.69 -4.73 1.54
N SER A 452 24.65 -4.51 0.66
CA SER A 452 24.35 -4.19 -0.74
C SER A 452 23.62 -5.33 -1.45
N ARG A 453 23.40 -6.45 -0.81
CA ARG A 453 22.96 -7.69 -1.44
C ARG A 453 21.67 -8.27 -0.87
N THR A 454 21.41 -8.09 0.39
CA THR A 454 20.31 -8.74 1.08
C THR A 454 19.86 -7.89 2.25
N ASP A 455 18.57 -7.83 2.46
CA ASP A 455 17.94 -7.33 3.67
C ASP A 455 17.17 -8.48 4.31
N ILE A 456 17.46 -8.76 5.58
CA ILE A 456 16.76 -9.78 6.36
C ILE A 456 16.32 -9.13 7.66
N ALA A 457 15.04 -9.21 7.97
CA ALA A 457 14.50 -8.68 9.20
C ALA A 457 13.50 -9.64 9.86
N LEU A 458 13.51 -9.69 11.18
CA LEU A 458 12.40 -10.20 11.97
C LEU A 458 11.25 -9.19 11.91
N HIS A 459 10.04 -9.70 11.73
CA HIS A 459 8.84 -8.92 11.63
C HIS A 459 7.79 -9.40 12.62
N LEU A 460 7.30 -8.49 13.43
CA LEU A 460 6.19 -8.74 14.34
C LEU A 460 5.19 -7.58 14.20
N GLU A 461 4.02 -7.88 13.65
CA GLU A 461 2.95 -6.91 13.43
C GLU A 461 1.67 -7.37 14.11
N TYR A 462 0.98 -6.45 14.76
CA TYR A 462 -0.34 -6.64 15.34
C TYR A 462 -1.25 -5.50 14.91
N ASN A 463 -2.38 -5.83 14.33
CA ASN A 463 -3.43 -4.88 14.00
C ASN A 463 -4.73 -5.23 14.72
N THR A 464 -5.44 -4.23 15.20
CA THR A 464 -6.80 -4.36 15.69
C THR A 464 -7.67 -3.25 15.12
N TYR A 465 -8.86 -3.60 14.65
CA TYR A 465 -9.79 -2.61 14.11
C TYR A 465 -11.22 -2.87 14.59
N ARG A 466 -11.99 -1.80 14.60
CA ARG A 466 -13.42 -1.80 14.89
C ARG A 466 -14.16 -1.11 13.77
N THR A 467 -15.19 -1.77 13.22
CA THR A 467 -16.09 -1.19 12.23
C THR A 467 -17.50 -1.13 12.82
N VAL A 468 -18.09 0.06 12.86
CA VAL A 468 -19.35 0.32 13.57
C VAL A 468 -20.56 -0.17 12.76
N GLY A 469 -21.45 -0.91 13.41
CA GLY A 469 -22.76 -1.29 12.86
C GLY A 469 -22.77 -2.29 11.71
N VAL A 470 -21.60 -2.79 11.32
CA VAL A 470 -21.44 -3.67 10.16
C VAL A 470 -21.89 -5.10 10.45
N GLY A 471 -21.78 -5.55 11.71
CA GLY A 471 -22.11 -6.90 12.11
C GLY A 471 -21.25 -7.97 11.44
N ALA A 472 -21.40 -9.20 11.88
CA ALA A 472 -20.73 -10.33 11.26
C ALA A 472 -21.72 -11.48 10.96
N ALA A 473 -22.95 -11.16 10.60
CA ALA A 473 -23.94 -12.18 10.33
C ALA A 473 -23.44 -13.24 9.33
N ASN A 474 -22.69 -12.81 8.31
CA ASN A 474 -22.10 -13.73 7.32
C ASN A 474 -20.73 -14.30 7.73
N VAL A 475 -20.05 -13.68 8.70
CA VAL A 475 -18.76 -14.21 9.19
C VAL A 475 -18.97 -15.44 10.06
N VAL A 476 -20.01 -15.44 10.87
CA VAL A 476 -20.27 -16.52 11.85
C VAL A 476 -21.30 -17.51 11.38
N THR A 477 -22.20 -17.13 10.47
CA THR A 477 -23.25 -17.98 9.90
C THR A 477 -23.37 -17.71 8.39
N PRO A 478 -22.59 -18.39 7.55
CA PRO A 478 -22.70 -18.25 6.11
C PRO A 478 -24.16 -18.48 5.64
N GLY A 479 -24.72 -17.52 4.90
CA GLY A 479 -26.06 -17.60 4.35
C GLY A 479 -27.21 -17.09 5.24
N SER A 480 -26.96 -16.65 6.45
CA SER A 480 -27.98 -16.05 7.29
C SER A 480 -28.06 -14.55 7.10
N GLY A 481 -28.94 -14.13 6.21
CA GLY A 481 -29.61 -12.82 6.18
C GLY A 481 -28.78 -11.54 6.30
N THR A 482 -29.29 -10.52 5.64
CA THR A 482 -28.81 -9.14 5.74
C THR A 482 -28.99 -8.57 7.14
N CYS A 483 -27.91 -8.11 7.74
CA CYS A 483 -27.95 -7.25 8.92
C CYS A 483 -28.30 -5.82 8.50
N ALA A 484 -29.55 -5.43 8.54
CA ALA A 484 -29.97 -4.03 8.41
C ALA A 484 -31.15 -3.76 9.34
N PRO A 485 -31.24 -2.62 9.96
CA PRO A 485 -30.29 -1.51 10.16
C PRO A 485 -29.56 -1.54 11.51
N ALA A 486 -29.61 -2.61 12.29
CA ALA A 486 -29.08 -2.67 13.66
C ALA A 486 -28.17 -3.88 13.88
N CYS A 487 -26.97 -3.84 13.31
CA CYS A 487 -25.94 -4.84 13.55
C CYS A 487 -24.97 -4.39 14.63
N GLY A 488 -24.39 -5.35 15.33
CA GLY A 488 -23.31 -5.10 16.26
C GLY A 488 -22.05 -4.56 15.55
N ASN A 489 -21.07 -4.16 16.33
CA ASN A 489 -19.78 -3.74 15.79
C ASN A 489 -18.96 -4.97 15.38
N LEU A 490 -18.24 -4.84 14.26
CA LEU A 490 -17.23 -5.80 13.87
C LEU A 490 -15.91 -5.45 14.57
N LEU A 491 -15.32 -6.40 15.25
CA LEU A 491 -14.00 -6.30 15.86
C LEU A 491 -13.07 -7.28 15.15
N GLY A 492 -12.04 -6.77 14.49
CA GLY A 492 -11.03 -7.57 13.83
C GLY A 492 -9.67 -7.44 14.50
N GLN A 493 -8.88 -8.50 14.44
CA GLN A 493 -7.51 -8.56 14.92
C GLN A 493 -6.68 -9.38 13.94
N THR A 494 -5.47 -8.94 13.64
CA THR A 494 -4.51 -9.71 12.87
C THR A 494 -3.15 -9.68 13.56
N MET A 495 -2.40 -10.74 13.39
CA MET A 495 -1.03 -10.86 13.86
C MET A 495 -0.19 -11.51 12.79
N LEU A 496 0.99 -10.97 12.54
CA LEU A 496 2.02 -11.54 11.69
C LEU A 496 3.32 -11.61 12.48
N ALA A 497 3.94 -12.79 12.49
CA ALA A 497 5.28 -13.00 13.05
C ALA A 497 6.09 -13.77 12.01
N GLY A 498 7.14 -13.17 11.46
CA GLY A 498 7.86 -13.74 10.34
C GLY A 498 9.25 -13.17 10.11
N LEU A 499 9.83 -13.61 9.02
CA LEU A 499 11.08 -13.13 8.47
C LEU A 499 10.81 -12.45 7.13
N ASP A 500 11.24 -11.21 7.03
CA ASP A 500 11.22 -10.45 5.78
C ASP A 500 12.54 -10.68 5.05
N PHE A 501 12.43 -10.93 3.75
CA PHE A 501 13.57 -11.09 2.87
C PHE A 501 13.43 -10.15 1.68
N ALA A 502 14.52 -9.45 1.34
CA ALA A 502 14.67 -8.75 0.08
C ALA A 502 16.06 -9.03 -0.49
N PHE A 503 16.11 -9.40 -1.77
CA PHE A 503 17.36 -9.75 -2.47
C PHE A 503 17.29 -9.52 -3.98
#